data_69afde0decadd58e246722317f15c100
#
_entry.id   69afde0decadd58e246722317f15c100
#
_cell.length_a   1.000
_cell.length_b   1.000
_cell.length_c   1.000
_cell.angle_alpha   90.00
_cell.angle_beta   90.00
_cell.angle_gamma   90.00
#
_symmetry.space_group_name_H-M   'P 1'
#
loop_
_entity.id
_entity.type
_entity.pdbx_description
1 polymer ?
#
loop_
_entity_poly.entity_id
_entity_poly.type
_entity_poly.pdbx_seq_one_letter_code
_entity_poly.pdbx_strand_id
1 'polypeptide(L)'
;MKIACYAAGSVGTNNYVVSDDHGITCIIDCDGPIQPLLNYIAQNNLKVTHILLTHGHYDHVGSVNELSEKLGAKIVGGAQEMPVFTDPALNVSQFVGAPIIVHPDELVNEGDVVKVGDMEFKVMLTPGHTMGSICFIEKDVIFSGDTLFQGSCGRTDLPTGDWNA
;
A
#
# COMPACT_ATOMS: atom_id res chain seq x y z
N MET A 1 2.97 9.24 -16.52
CA MET A 1 3.10 8.30 -15.40
C MET A 1 3.70 6.98 -15.88
N LYS A 2 4.65 6.41 -15.16
CA LYS A 2 5.24 5.08 -15.40
C LYS A 2 4.96 4.20 -14.20
N ILE A 3 4.67 2.91 -14.45
CA ILE A 3 4.35 1.94 -13.40
C ILE A 3 5.27 0.73 -13.59
N ALA A 4 5.99 0.35 -12.52
CA ALA A 4 6.66 -0.94 -12.43
C ALA A 4 5.99 -1.75 -11.30
N CYS A 5 5.88 -3.06 -11.49
CA CYS A 5 5.27 -3.97 -10.53
C CYS A 5 6.25 -5.09 -10.17
N TYR A 6 6.36 -5.37 -8.89
CA TYR A 6 7.20 -6.44 -8.33
C TYR A 6 6.35 -7.31 -7.43
N ALA A 7 6.00 -8.50 -7.89
CA ALA A 7 5.37 -9.49 -7.02
C ALA A 7 6.41 -10.04 -6.03
N ALA A 8 6.18 -9.87 -4.74
CA ALA A 8 7.12 -10.25 -3.69
C ALA A 8 6.39 -10.74 -2.41
N GLY A 9 7.18 -11.13 -1.41
CA GLY A 9 6.63 -11.69 -0.18
C GLY A 9 6.16 -13.12 -0.31
N SER A 10 5.58 -13.65 0.77
CA SER A 10 5.20 -15.06 0.88
C SER A 10 3.99 -15.45 0.03
N VAL A 11 3.15 -14.49 -0.30
CA VAL A 11 1.91 -14.68 -1.09
C VAL A 11 1.96 -14.02 -2.46
N GLY A 12 3.08 -13.36 -2.79
CA GLY A 12 3.29 -12.76 -4.11
C GLY A 12 2.53 -11.45 -4.30
N THR A 13 2.40 -10.66 -3.26
CA THR A 13 1.73 -9.36 -3.29
C THR A 13 2.42 -8.40 -4.26
N ASN A 14 1.63 -7.68 -5.03
CA ASN A 14 2.13 -6.69 -5.98
C ASN A 14 2.60 -5.42 -5.25
N ASN A 15 3.88 -5.12 -5.35
CA ASN A 15 4.47 -3.86 -4.92
C ASN A 15 4.63 -2.96 -6.15
N TYR A 16 3.97 -1.80 -6.18
CA TYR A 16 4.03 -0.91 -7.33
C TYR A 16 4.99 0.26 -7.08
N VAL A 17 5.83 0.55 -8.07
CA VAL A 17 6.64 1.78 -8.12
C VAL A 17 6.03 2.67 -9.19
N VAL A 18 5.45 3.80 -8.79
CA VAL A 18 4.70 4.69 -9.68
C VAL A 18 5.39 6.05 -9.71
N SER A 19 5.85 6.47 -10.89
CA SER A 19 6.58 7.71 -11.08
C SER A 19 5.93 8.62 -12.11
N ASP A 20 6.05 9.94 -11.89
CA ASP A 20 5.75 10.94 -12.90
C ASP A 20 6.87 11.06 -13.95
N ASP A 21 6.71 11.97 -14.88
CA ASP A 21 7.69 12.17 -15.97
C ASP A 21 8.97 12.91 -15.49
N HIS A 22 8.96 13.44 -14.27
CA HIS A 22 10.09 14.10 -13.60
C HIS A 22 10.83 13.17 -12.61
N GLY A 23 10.37 11.92 -12.47
CA GLY A 23 10.96 10.92 -11.57
C GLY A 23 10.50 11.05 -10.10
N ILE A 24 9.53 11.91 -9.79
CA ILE A 24 8.90 11.93 -8.47
C ILE A 24 7.99 10.71 -8.36
N THR A 25 8.15 9.97 -7.26
CA THR A 25 7.67 8.59 -7.18
C THR A 25 6.94 8.31 -5.87
N CYS A 26 5.91 7.49 -5.93
CA CYS A 26 5.41 6.75 -4.77
C CYS A 26 5.57 5.25 -4.96
N ILE A 27 5.55 4.54 -3.82
CA ILE A 27 5.42 3.08 -3.79
C ILE A 27 4.03 2.78 -3.25
N ILE A 28 3.33 1.81 -3.84
CA ILE A 28 2.02 1.38 -3.36
C ILE A 28 2.14 -0.04 -2.88
N ASP A 29 1.91 -0.23 -1.60
CA ASP A 29 2.14 -1.43 -0.81
C ASP A 29 3.58 -1.94 -0.88
N CYS A 30 4.06 -2.63 0.15
CA CYS A 30 5.41 -3.20 0.12
C CYS A 30 5.56 -4.37 1.09
N ASP A 31 5.83 -5.53 0.53
CA ASP A 31 6.23 -6.72 1.27
C ASP A 31 7.43 -7.41 0.60
N GLY A 32 8.12 -8.26 1.38
CA GLY A 32 9.24 -9.04 0.91
C GLY A 32 10.55 -8.25 0.74
N PRO A 33 11.53 -8.79 0.01
CA PRO A 33 12.84 -8.16 -0.15
C PRO A 33 12.74 -6.82 -0.87
N ILE A 34 13.18 -5.74 -0.24
CA ILE A 34 13.14 -4.38 -0.83
C ILE A 34 14.26 -4.11 -1.84
N GLN A 35 15.31 -4.95 -1.89
CA GLN A 35 16.48 -4.70 -2.74
C GLN A 35 16.14 -4.57 -4.24
N PRO A 36 15.23 -5.36 -4.84
CA PRO A 36 14.82 -5.17 -6.24
C PRO A 36 14.22 -3.78 -6.49
N LEU A 37 13.39 -3.29 -5.57
CA LEU A 37 12.80 -1.94 -5.64
C LEU A 37 13.87 -0.86 -5.55
N LEU A 38 14.79 -0.97 -4.57
CA LEU A 38 15.90 -0.03 -4.40
C LEU A 38 16.81 0.03 -5.64
N ASN A 39 17.10 -1.11 -6.23
CA ASN A 39 17.89 -1.19 -7.45
C ASN A 39 17.18 -0.48 -8.62
N TYR A 40 15.88 -0.72 -8.80
CA TYR A 40 15.10 -0.06 -9.84
C TYR A 40 15.04 1.46 -9.64
N ILE A 41 14.80 1.90 -8.40
CA ILE A 41 14.78 3.32 -8.03
C ILE A 41 16.12 3.98 -8.38
N ALA A 42 17.23 3.36 -8.00
CA ALA A 42 18.58 3.88 -8.27
C ALA A 42 18.89 3.92 -9.77
N GLN A 43 18.61 2.84 -10.50
CA GLN A 43 18.88 2.73 -11.94
C GLN A 43 18.09 3.74 -12.78
N ASN A 44 16.92 4.16 -12.31
CA ASN A 44 16.07 5.12 -13.01
C ASN A 44 16.13 6.54 -12.43
N ASN A 45 17.02 6.80 -11.47
CA ASN A 45 17.18 8.09 -10.78
C ASN A 45 15.85 8.61 -10.21
N LEU A 46 15.04 7.73 -9.61
CA LEU A 46 13.74 8.07 -9.05
C LEU A 46 13.87 8.67 -7.65
N LYS A 47 13.02 9.65 -7.35
CA LYS A 47 12.90 10.25 -6.02
C LYS A 47 11.59 9.80 -5.38
N VAL A 48 11.65 8.80 -4.51
CA VAL A 48 10.49 8.34 -3.76
C VAL A 48 10.19 9.33 -2.63
N THR A 49 8.96 9.78 -2.58
CA THR A 49 8.48 10.76 -1.58
C THR A 49 7.37 10.19 -0.69
N HIS A 50 6.62 9.21 -1.18
CA HIS A 50 5.49 8.62 -0.49
C HIS A 50 5.46 7.09 -0.64
N ILE A 51 4.91 6.43 0.39
CA ILE A 51 4.47 5.04 0.36
C ILE A 51 2.98 5.08 0.66
N LEU A 52 2.15 4.63 -0.27
CA LEU A 52 0.70 4.63 -0.18
C LEU A 52 0.24 3.22 0.18
N LEU A 53 -0.56 3.07 1.24
CA LEU A 53 -1.03 1.78 1.72
C LEU A 53 -2.50 1.58 1.38
N THR A 54 -2.81 0.51 0.64
CA THR A 54 -4.20 0.15 0.32
C THR A 54 -4.93 -0.37 1.55
N HIS A 55 -4.26 -1.16 2.38
CA HIS A 55 -4.76 -1.67 3.66
C HIS A 55 -3.61 -2.18 4.54
N GLY A 56 -3.92 -2.68 5.74
CA GLY A 56 -2.94 -2.96 6.77
C GLY A 56 -2.46 -4.41 6.88
N HIS A 57 -2.90 -5.37 6.06
CA HIS A 57 -2.46 -6.76 6.20
C HIS A 57 -0.96 -6.91 5.98
N TYR A 58 -0.39 -7.89 6.69
CA TYR A 58 1.06 -8.11 6.81
C TYR A 58 1.80 -8.14 5.47
N ASP A 59 1.18 -8.73 4.46
CA ASP A 59 1.74 -8.91 3.11
C ASP A 59 1.68 -7.64 2.24
N HIS A 60 1.02 -6.58 2.72
CA HIS A 60 1.02 -5.24 2.11
C HIS A 60 1.90 -4.24 2.87
N VAL A 61 2.21 -4.54 4.14
CA VAL A 61 2.97 -3.61 4.99
C VAL A 61 4.29 -4.18 5.50
N GLY A 62 4.64 -5.42 5.14
CA GLY A 62 5.74 -6.18 5.72
C GLY A 62 7.10 -5.49 5.67
N SER A 63 7.36 -4.71 4.63
CA SER A 63 8.64 -4.03 4.42
C SER A 63 8.52 -2.49 4.43
N VAL A 64 7.36 -1.95 4.75
CA VAL A 64 7.04 -0.52 4.65
C VAL A 64 7.91 0.33 5.58
N ASN A 65 8.07 -0.08 6.85
CA ASN A 65 8.88 0.65 7.81
C ASN A 65 10.35 0.75 7.37
N GLU A 66 10.95 -0.40 6.94
CA GLU A 66 12.33 -0.42 6.44
C GLU A 66 12.50 0.45 5.21
N LEU A 67 11.53 0.40 4.29
CA LEU A 67 11.58 1.17 3.06
C LEU A 67 11.42 2.67 3.31
N SER A 68 10.48 3.07 4.18
CA SER A 68 10.29 4.46 4.61
C SER A 68 11.56 5.03 5.24
N GLU A 69 12.19 4.30 6.17
CA GLU A 69 13.44 4.73 6.82
C GLU A 69 14.57 4.92 5.80
N LYS A 70 14.75 3.97 4.88
CA LYS A 70 15.82 4.04 3.87
C LYS A 70 15.65 5.16 2.86
N LEU A 71 14.43 5.46 2.48
CA LEU A 71 14.12 6.44 1.43
C LEU A 71 13.72 7.82 1.96
N GLY A 72 13.42 7.93 3.26
CA GLY A 72 12.85 9.14 3.85
C GLY A 72 11.46 9.46 3.30
N ALA A 73 10.72 8.43 2.87
CA ALA A 73 9.40 8.57 2.27
C ALA A 73 8.31 8.56 3.32
N LYS A 74 7.30 9.44 3.18
CA LYS A 74 6.13 9.47 4.06
C LYS A 74 5.21 8.28 3.80
N ILE A 75 4.70 7.70 4.87
CA ILE A 75 3.68 6.64 4.81
C ILE A 75 2.29 7.29 4.85
N VAL A 76 1.43 6.94 3.88
CA VAL A 76 0.04 7.40 3.78
C VAL A 76 -0.88 6.19 3.87
N GLY A 77 -1.90 6.26 4.71
CA GLY A 77 -2.86 5.16 4.87
C GLY A 77 -4.27 5.63 5.19
N GLY A 78 -5.26 4.75 5.01
CA GLY A 78 -6.66 5.05 5.32
C GLY A 78 -6.88 5.32 6.82
N ALA A 79 -7.61 6.38 7.17
CA ALA A 79 -7.88 6.72 8.57
C ALA A 79 -8.66 5.62 9.30
N GLN A 80 -9.58 4.94 8.60
CA GLN A 80 -10.36 3.85 9.17
C GLN A 80 -9.55 2.55 9.34
N GLU A 81 -8.37 2.46 8.69
CA GLU A 81 -7.48 1.30 8.75
C GLU A 81 -6.50 1.35 9.94
N MET A 82 -6.47 2.44 10.70
CA MET A 82 -5.55 2.60 11.84
C MET A 82 -5.53 1.42 12.82
N PRO A 83 -6.68 0.82 13.20
CA PRO A 83 -6.65 -0.37 14.08
C PRO A 83 -5.88 -1.54 13.46
N VAL A 84 -6.01 -1.75 12.13
CA VAL A 84 -5.33 -2.84 11.41
C VAL A 84 -3.83 -2.56 11.30
N PHE A 85 -3.43 -1.32 11.01
CA PHE A 85 -2.00 -0.95 10.96
C PHE A 85 -1.27 -1.15 12.29
N THR A 86 -1.95 -0.98 13.42
CA THR A 86 -1.32 -0.95 14.75
C THR A 86 -1.53 -2.21 15.60
N ASP A 87 -2.36 -3.14 15.17
CA ASP A 87 -2.63 -4.39 15.89
C ASP A 87 -2.17 -5.61 15.08
N PRO A 88 -1.10 -6.32 15.51
CA PRO A 88 -0.63 -7.53 14.85
C PRO A 88 -1.64 -8.68 14.77
N ALA A 89 -2.68 -8.68 15.60
CA ALA A 89 -3.76 -9.65 15.50
C ALA A 89 -4.70 -9.31 14.34
N LEU A 90 -5.00 -8.03 14.15
CA LEU A 90 -5.88 -7.57 13.09
C LEU A 90 -5.19 -7.61 11.72
N ASN A 91 -3.90 -7.25 11.65
CA ASN A 91 -3.14 -7.30 10.40
C ASN A 91 -2.55 -8.70 10.10
N VAL A 92 -2.86 -9.67 10.93
CA VAL A 92 -2.51 -11.10 10.77
C VAL A 92 -1.01 -11.40 10.99
N SER A 93 -0.15 -10.41 11.15
CA SER A 93 1.31 -10.61 11.24
C SER A 93 1.75 -11.49 12.40
N GLN A 94 1.04 -11.46 13.54
CA GLN A 94 1.37 -12.33 14.69
C GLN A 94 1.24 -13.82 14.40
N PHE A 95 0.52 -14.22 13.34
CA PHE A 95 0.29 -15.63 12.99
C PHE A 95 1.24 -16.15 11.91
N VAL A 96 1.92 -15.23 11.19
CA VAL A 96 2.74 -15.59 10.01
C VAL A 96 4.22 -15.28 10.17
N GLY A 97 4.62 -14.56 11.21
CA GLY A 97 6.00 -14.19 11.43
C GLY A 97 6.21 -13.26 12.62
N ALA A 98 7.02 -12.23 12.45
CA ALA A 98 7.21 -11.22 13.48
C ALA A 98 6.04 -10.21 13.45
N PRO A 99 5.54 -9.77 14.63
CA PRO A 99 4.53 -8.73 14.72
C PRO A 99 4.97 -7.45 13.97
N ILE A 100 4.07 -6.93 13.14
CA ILE A 100 4.29 -5.71 12.37
C ILE A 100 3.34 -4.64 12.90
N ILE A 101 3.89 -3.45 13.15
CA ILE A 101 3.12 -2.25 13.49
C ILE A 101 3.57 -1.14 12.55
N VAL A 102 2.62 -0.48 11.91
CA VAL A 102 2.87 0.66 11.04
C VAL A 102 2.15 1.88 11.58
N HIS A 103 2.84 3.01 11.60
CA HIS A 103 2.26 4.30 11.95
C HIS A 103 2.33 5.21 10.71
N PRO A 104 1.25 5.35 9.94
CA PRO A 104 1.22 6.30 8.83
C PRO A 104 1.49 7.73 9.30
N ASP A 105 2.29 8.48 8.52
CA ASP A 105 2.57 9.91 8.75
C ASP A 105 1.39 10.78 8.37
N GLU A 106 0.56 10.28 7.43
CA GLU A 106 -0.62 10.97 6.92
C GLU A 106 -1.79 10.00 6.80
N LEU A 107 -2.96 10.43 7.28
CA LEU A 107 -4.21 9.68 7.21
C LEU A 107 -5.16 10.31 6.21
N VAL A 108 -5.75 9.47 5.35
CA VAL A 108 -6.67 9.90 4.29
C VAL A 108 -8.06 9.26 4.46
N ASN A 109 -9.06 9.94 3.92
CA ASN A 109 -10.46 9.55 3.96
C ASN A 109 -11.05 9.44 2.55
N GLU A 110 -12.29 8.99 2.45
CA GLU A 110 -13.05 8.98 1.19
C GLU A 110 -13.01 10.34 0.50
N GLY A 111 -12.63 10.33 -0.77
CA GLY A 111 -12.61 11.51 -1.64
C GLY A 111 -11.38 12.40 -1.51
N ASP A 112 -10.50 12.16 -0.53
CA ASP A 112 -9.22 12.88 -0.43
C ASP A 112 -8.35 12.63 -1.67
N VAL A 113 -7.37 13.53 -1.88
CA VAL A 113 -6.42 13.43 -3.00
C VAL A 113 -5.00 13.54 -2.47
N VAL A 114 -4.22 12.48 -2.67
CA VAL A 114 -2.79 12.46 -2.35
C VAL A 114 -2.00 12.92 -3.56
N LYS A 115 -1.19 13.98 -3.40
CA LYS A 115 -0.36 14.53 -4.48
C LYS A 115 1.07 14.01 -4.39
N VAL A 116 1.55 13.43 -5.48
CA VAL A 116 2.92 12.93 -5.62
C VAL A 116 3.51 13.43 -6.92
N GLY A 117 4.33 14.49 -6.87
CA GLY A 117 4.76 15.19 -8.07
C GLY A 117 3.56 15.72 -8.86
N ASP A 118 3.49 15.35 -10.14
CA ASP A 118 2.38 15.72 -11.02
C ASP A 118 1.19 14.73 -10.99
N MET A 119 1.28 13.69 -10.16
CA MET A 119 0.22 12.68 -10.01
C MET A 119 -0.73 13.06 -8.88
N GLU A 120 -2.03 12.80 -9.07
CA GLU A 120 -3.09 13.06 -8.10
C GLU A 120 -3.90 11.78 -7.84
N PHE A 121 -3.57 11.09 -6.76
CA PHE A 121 -4.23 9.85 -6.37
C PHE A 121 -5.51 10.16 -5.58
N LYS A 122 -6.67 9.98 -6.21
CA LYS A 122 -7.95 10.07 -5.51
C LYS A 122 -8.15 8.82 -4.65
N VAL A 123 -8.54 9.03 -3.40
CA VAL A 123 -8.86 7.96 -2.45
C VAL A 123 -10.31 7.53 -2.60
N MET A 124 -10.54 6.23 -2.72
CA MET A 124 -11.86 5.61 -2.67
C MET A 124 -11.88 4.57 -1.55
N LEU A 125 -12.77 4.75 -0.57
CA LEU A 125 -12.97 3.80 0.51
C LEU A 125 -13.70 2.56 -0.03
N THR A 126 -13.14 1.39 0.23
CA THR A 126 -13.65 0.10 -0.26
C THR A 126 -13.61 -0.94 0.86
N PRO A 127 -14.39 -0.75 1.95
CA PRO A 127 -14.42 -1.68 3.05
C PRO A 127 -14.94 -3.05 2.57
N GLY A 128 -14.58 -4.10 3.30
CA GLY A 128 -14.99 -5.48 2.99
C GLY A 128 -13.88 -6.47 3.25
N HIS A 129 -12.74 -6.35 2.57
CA HIS A 129 -11.55 -7.16 2.86
C HIS A 129 -10.95 -6.80 4.23
N THR A 130 -10.82 -5.50 4.51
CA THR A 130 -10.66 -4.92 5.84
C THR A 130 -11.63 -3.78 6.04
N MET A 131 -11.77 -3.31 7.28
CA MET A 131 -12.70 -2.24 7.65
C MET A 131 -12.35 -0.89 7.02
N GLY A 132 -11.09 -0.65 6.69
CA GLY A 132 -10.58 0.61 6.17
C GLY A 132 -9.82 0.48 4.87
N SER A 133 -9.99 -0.62 4.12
CA SER A 133 -9.41 -0.78 2.78
C SER A 133 -9.76 0.39 1.87
N ILE A 134 -8.77 0.87 1.12
CA ILE A 134 -8.92 1.94 0.15
C ILE A 134 -8.31 1.56 -1.19
N CYS A 135 -8.86 2.12 -2.25
CA CYS A 135 -8.22 2.12 -3.57
C CYS A 135 -7.64 3.50 -3.86
N PHE A 136 -6.51 3.54 -4.55
CA PHE A 136 -5.95 4.78 -5.10
C PHE A 136 -6.22 4.83 -6.60
N ILE A 137 -6.81 5.94 -7.05
CA ILE A 137 -7.18 6.15 -8.45
C ILE A 137 -6.36 7.31 -9.02
N GLU A 138 -5.59 7.06 -10.07
CA GLU A 138 -4.89 8.08 -10.83
C GLU A 138 -5.21 7.90 -12.31
N LYS A 139 -5.93 8.87 -12.90
CA LYS A 139 -6.47 8.82 -14.27
C LYS A 139 -7.27 7.53 -14.53
N ASP A 140 -6.78 6.68 -15.41
CA ASP A 140 -7.44 5.44 -15.85
C ASP A 140 -6.94 4.21 -15.09
N VAL A 141 -6.14 4.40 -14.02
CA VAL A 141 -5.54 3.31 -13.25
C VAL A 141 -6.09 3.28 -11.83
N ILE A 142 -6.41 2.09 -11.35
CA ILE A 142 -6.84 1.83 -9.99
C ILE A 142 -5.85 0.87 -9.35
N PHE A 143 -5.28 1.27 -8.22
CA PHE A 143 -4.50 0.39 -7.34
C PHE A 143 -5.44 -0.08 -6.24
N SER A 144 -5.94 -1.29 -6.40
CA SER A 144 -7.08 -1.81 -5.62
C SER A 144 -6.67 -2.61 -4.38
N GLY A 145 -5.39 -2.89 -4.19
CA GLY A 145 -4.98 -3.86 -3.17
C GLY A 145 -5.81 -5.14 -3.29
N ASP A 146 -6.33 -5.60 -2.17
CA ASP A 146 -7.15 -6.80 -2.09
C ASP A 146 -8.66 -6.55 -2.23
N THR A 147 -9.06 -5.36 -2.68
CA THR A 147 -10.48 -5.09 -3.00
C THR A 147 -10.90 -5.82 -4.27
N LEU A 148 -10.09 -5.79 -5.33
CA LEU A 148 -10.45 -6.37 -6.64
C LEU A 148 -9.27 -7.10 -7.28
N PHE A 149 -9.51 -8.35 -7.69
CA PHE A 149 -8.59 -9.18 -8.45
C PHE A 149 -9.13 -9.48 -9.86
N GLN A 150 -8.28 -9.99 -10.74
CA GLN A 150 -8.73 -10.48 -12.04
C GLN A 150 -9.67 -11.69 -11.85
N GLY A 151 -10.96 -11.46 -12.02
CA GLY A 151 -12.00 -12.50 -11.90
C GLY A 151 -12.38 -12.88 -10.47
N SER A 152 -11.95 -12.10 -9.45
CA SER A 152 -12.25 -12.35 -8.05
C SER A 152 -12.19 -11.07 -7.23
N CYS A 153 -12.35 -11.19 -5.92
CA CYS A 153 -12.13 -10.13 -4.94
C CYS A 153 -11.42 -10.71 -3.71
N GLY A 154 -10.93 -9.84 -2.83
CA GLY A 154 -10.32 -10.23 -1.56
C GLY A 154 -11.30 -10.99 -0.67
N ARG A 155 -10.76 -11.89 0.17
CA ARG A 155 -11.55 -12.60 1.19
C ARG A 155 -12.03 -11.64 2.26
N THR A 156 -13.13 -11.97 2.91
CA THR A 156 -13.76 -11.13 3.95
C THR A 156 -13.93 -11.85 5.29
N ASP A 157 -13.25 -12.98 5.47
CA ASP A 157 -13.33 -13.85 6.65
C ASP A 157 -12.12 -13.70 7.59
N LEU A 158 -11.22 -12.74 7.32
CA LEU A 158 -10.14 -12.33 8.21
C LEU A 158 -10.63 -11.27 9.22
N PRO A 159 -9.85 -10.97 10.28
CA PRO A 159 -10.21 -9.91 11.22
C PRO A 159 -10.56 -8.60 10.50
N THR A 160 -11.65 -7.97 10.94
CA THR A 160 -12.24 -6.75 10.36
C THR A 160 -12.90 -6.89 8.97
N GLY A 161 -12.86 -8.07 8.35
CA GLY A 161 -13.55 -8.34 7.09
C GLY A 161 -15.06 -8.42 7.26
N ASP A 162 -15.81 -7.93 6.27
CA ASP A 162 -17.28 -8.00 6.21
C ASP A 162 -17.74 -8.04 4.75
N TRP A 163 -18.42 -9.11 4.37
CA TRP A 163 -18.96 -9.27 3.01
C TRP A 163 -20.08 -8.28 2.67
N ASN A 164 -20.74 -7.71 3.68
CA ASN A 164 -21.88 -6.80 3.49
C ASN A 164 -21.52 -5.32 3.61
N ALA A 165 -20.24 -5.00 3.78
CA ALA A 165 -19.74 -3.63 3.92
C ALA A 165 -19.80 -2.83 2.61
#